data_f15303481476501cd66cf80e37af8603
#
_entry.id   f15303481476501cd66cf80e37af8603
#
_cell.length_a   1.000
_cell.length_b   1.000
_cell.length_c   1.000
_cell.angle_alpha   90.00
_cell.angle_beta   90.00
_cell.angle_gamma   90.00
#
_symmetry.space_group_name_H-M   'P 1'
#
loop_
_entity.id
_entity.type
_entity.pdbx_description
1 polymer ?
#
loop_
_entity_poly.entity_id
_entity_poly.type
_entity_poly.pdbx_seq_one_letter_code
_entity_poly.pdbx_strand_id
1 'polypeptide(L)'
;MKTKIFCDIADLKVIKFFNKKSFVDGFTTNPSLMRLAGAKNYKQYSLNILKVCKKKPISFEVFADKPKEMLQQAYEINKWGKNVYVKIPVVNTKGFFMGEVIKELSDKGIKLNITAVYSFEQTKKI
;
A
#
# COMPACT_ATOMS: atom_id res chain seq x y z
N MET A 1 -15.87 10.14 -16.65
CA MET A 1 -14.90 9.54 -15.68
C MET A 1 -14.79 10.46 -14.48
N LYS A 2 -14.94 9.93 -13.26
CA LYS A 2 -14.84 10.74 -12.03
C LYS A 2 -13.44 10.56 -11.44
N THR A 3 -12.76 11.66 -11.16
CA THR A 3 -11.47 11.65 -10.45
C THR A 3 -11.65 11.09 -9.05
N LYS A 4 -10.81 10.14 -8.64
CA LYS A 4 -10.77 9.60 -7.28
C LYS A 4 -9.72 10.34 -6.45
N ILE A 5 -10.06 10.64 -5.22
CA ILE A 5 -9.18 11.36 -4.28
C ILE A 5 -8.74 10.41 -3.17
N PHE A 6 -7.43 10.21 -3.07
CA PHE A 6 -6.79 9.43 -2.02
C PHE A 6 -5.96 10.33 -1.10
N CYS A 7 -6.04 10.08 0.20
CA CYS A 7 -5.20 10.77 1.18
C CYS A 7 -3.96 9.93 1.50
N ASP A 8 -2.79 10.50 1.32
CA ASP A 8 -1.50 9.87 1.67
C ASP A 8 -1.14 10.24 3.11
N ILE A 9 -1.54 9.42 4.06
CA ILE A 9 -1.46 9.71 5.49
C ILE A 9 -1.53 8.43 6.34
N ALA A 10 -0.79 8.38 7.45
CA ALA A 10 -0.84 7.28 8.41
C ALA A 10 -1.33 7.66 9.81
N ASP A 11 -1.54 8.94 10.09
CA ASP A 11 -2.07 9.38 11.38
C ASP A 11 -3.51 8.89 11.58
N LEU A 12 -3.74 8.15 12.68
CA LEU A 12 -5.03 7.54 12.99
C LEU A 12 -6.17 8.55 13.16
N LYS A 13 -5.90 9.70 13.79
CA LYS A 13 -6.92 10.73 14.00
C LYS A 13 -7.32 11.38 12.68
N VAL A 14 -6.34 11.64 11.82
CA VAL A 14 -6.54 12.23 10.50
C VAL A 14 -7.28 11.25 9.59
N ILE A 15 -6.89 9.97 9.56
CA ILE A 15 -7.60 8.93 8.82
C ILE A 15 -9.06 8.84 9.30
N LYS A 16 -9.29 8.81 10.60
CA LYS A 16 -10.65 8.75 11.18
C LYS A 16 -11.51 9.95 10.76
N PHE A 17 -10.91 11.14 10.70
CA PHE A 17 -11.60 12.35 10.24
C PHE A 17 -11.96 12.27 8.76
N PHE A 18 -10.98 11.99 7.89
CA PHE A 18 -11.21 11.96 6.45
C PHE A 18 -11.99 10.72 5.97
N ASN A 19 -11.98 9.62 6.73
CA ASN A 19 -12.77 8.44 6.40
C ASN A 19 -14.28 8.72 6.35
N LYS A 20 -14.75 9.73 7.09
CA LYS A 20 -16.15 10.17 7.10
C LYS A 20 -16.50 11.09 5.92
N LYS A 21 -15.51 11.59 5.17
CA LYS A 21 -15.75 12.54 4.08
C LYS A 21 -16.08 11.79 2.79
N SER A 22 -17.21 12.13 2.16
CA SER A 22 -17.67 11.48 0.94
C SER A 22 -16.77 11.70 -0.28
N PHE A 23 -16.02 12.80 -0.30
CA PHE A 23 -15.09 13.11 -1.38
C PHE A 23 -13.76 12.36 -1.30
N VAL A 24 -13.45 11.70 -0.19
CA VAL A 24 -12.25 10.86 -0.05
C VAL A 24 -12.59 9.44 -0.45
N ASP A 25 -11.94 8.94 -1.49
CA ASP A 25 -12.17 7.61 -2.04
C ASP A 25 -11.32 6.52 -1.39
N GLY A 26 -10.20 6.88 -0.77
CA GLY A 26 -9.31 5.91 -0.12
C GLY A 26 -8.08 6.56 0.52
N PHE A 27 -7.19 5.69 0.99
CA PHE A 27 -5.96 6.09 1.66
C PHE A 27 -4.77 5.35 1.12
N THR A 28 -3.61 6.00 1.15
CA THR A 28 -2.32 5.38 0.93
C THR A 28 -1.42 5.64 2.13
N THR A 29 -0.59 4.68 2.47
CA THR A 29 0.40 4.78 3.53
C THR A 29 1.76 4.32 3.02
N ASN A 30 2.77 4.50 3.81
CA ASN A 30 4.09 3.90 3.62
C ASN A 30 4.80 3.77 4.99
N PRO A 31 5.89 2.98 5.08
CA PRO A 31 6.60 2.78 6.34
C PRO A 31 7.09 4.07 7.00
N SER A 32 7.51 5.07 6.21
CA SER A 32 7.99 6.35 6.72
C SER A 32 6.87 7.17 7.37
N LEU A 33 5.71 7.28 6.71
CA LEU A 33 4.53 7.94 7.27
C LEU A 33 4.04 7.24 8.55
N MET A 34 4.06 5.91 8.57
CA MET A 34 3.69 5.12 9.74
C MET A 34 4.60 5.42 10.92
N ARG A 35 5.91 5.46 10.68
CA ARG A 35 6.90 5.79 11.70
C ARG A 35 6.74 7.22 12.23
N LEU A 36 6.51 8.19 11.35
CA LEU A 36 6.22 9.58 11.73
C LEU A 36 4.94 9.69 12.58
N ALA A 37 3.95 8.86 12.31
CA ALA A 37 2.71 8.78 13.09
C ALA A 37 2.87 8.05 14.44
N GLY A 38 4.07 7.57 14.77
CA GLY A 38 4.37 6.93 16.05
C GLY A 38 4.22 5.40 16.05
N ALA A 39 4.15 4.77 14.90
CA ALA A 39 4.10 3.31 14.80
C ALA A 39 5.40 2.68 15.31
N LYS A 40 5.28 1.83 16.33
CA LYS A 40 6.38 1.01 16.86
C LYS A 40 6.41 -0.38 16.23
N ASN A 41 5.27 -0.90 15.86
CA ASN A 41 5.09 -2.17 15.17
C ASN A 41 4.20 -1.94 13.93
N TYR A 42 4.74 -2.21 12.74
CA TYR A 42 4.08 -1.93 11.46
C TYR A 42 2.75 -2.68 11.32
N LYS A 43 2.74 -3.98 11.57
CA LYS A 43 1.54 -4.82 11.48
C LYS A 43 0.46 -4.35 12.46
N GLN A 44 0.82 -4.18 13.73
CA GLN A 44 -0.14 -3.78 14.76
C GLN A 44 -0.75 -2.41 14.46
N TYR A 45 0.07 -1.46 14.02
CA TYR A 45 -0.40 -0.12 13.64
C TYR A 45 -1.33 -0.18 12.42
N SER A 46 -0.98 -0.97 11.40
CA SER A 46 -1.83 -1.20 10.22
C SER A 46 -3.18 -1.80 10.60
N LEU A 47 -3.21 -2.78 11.49
CA LEU A 47 -4.45 -3.36 12.00
C LEU A 47 -5.29 -2.34 12.77
N ASN A 48 -4.67 -1.42 13.51
CA ASN A 48 -5.38 -0.33 14.17
C ASN A 48 -6.00 0.66 13.17
N ILE A 49 -5.30 0.97 12.08
CA ILE A 49 -5.86 1.76 10.98
C ILE A 49 -7.07 1.05 10.38
N LEU A 50 -6.99 -0.25 10.14
CA LEU A 50 -8.07 -1.04 9.56
C LEU A 50 -9.33 -1.12 10.45
N LYS A 51 -9.19 -1.00 11.76
CA LYS A 51 -10.35 -0.86 12.67
C LYS A 51 -11.14 0.42 12.41
N VAL A 52 -10.47 1.47 11.95
CA VAL A 52 -11.06 2.78 11.63
C VAL A 52 -11.52 2.85 10.19
N CYS A 53 -10.71 2.36 9.25
CA CYS A 53 -10.98 2.36 7.81
C CYS A 53 -11.36 0.94 7.34
N LYS A 54 -12.66 0.60 7.42
CA LYS A 54 -13.15 -0.75 7.14
C LYS A 54 -13.60 -0.96 5.69
N LYS A 55 -13.98 0.10 4.99
CA LYS A 55 -14.62 0.02 3.66
C LYS A 55 -13.81 0.64 2.56
N LYS A 56 -13.22 1.82 2.79
CA LYS A 56 -12.44 2.52 1.76
C LYS A 56 -11.13 1.78 1.48
N PRO A 57 -10.70 1.72 0.21
CA PRO A 57 -9.39 1.16 -0.14
C PRO A 57 -8.28 1.82 0.68
N ILE A 58 -7.36 1.01 1.18
CA ILE A 58 -6.16 1.50 1.86
C ILE A 58 -4.95 0.70 1.45
N SER A 59 -3.86 1.37 1.14
CA SER A 59 -2.61 0.75 0.70
C SER A 59 -1.60 0.68 1.84
N PHE A 60 -1.03 -0.52 2.05
CA PHE A 60 0.12 -0.75 2.91
C PHE A 60 1.29 -1.27 2.10
N GLU A 61 2.46 -0.66 2.27
CA GLU A 61 3.65 -0.95 1.48
C GLU A 61 4.50 -2.05 2.11
N VAL A 62 5.03 -2.93 1.26
CA VAL A 62 6.12 -3.83 1.65
C VAL A 62 7.39 -3.01 1.90
N PHE A 63 8.24 -3.47 2.81
CA PHE A 63 9.53 -2.84 3.12
C PHE A 63 10.73 -3.78 2.92
N ALA A 64 10.48 -5.04 2.54
CA ALA A 64 11.51 -5.96 2.09
C ALA A 64 12.09 -5.49 0.75
N ASP A 65 13.37 -5.74 0.54
CA ASP A 65 14.09 -5.34 -0.68
C ASP A 65 14.31 -6.51 -1.64
N LYS A 66 14.40 -7.74 -1.11
CA LYS A 66 14.58 -8.94 -1.93
C LYS A 66 13.23 -9.47 -2.43
N PRO A 67 13.13 -9.92 -3.69
CA PRO A 67 11.87 -10.38 -4.28
C PRO A 67 11.13 -11.44 -3.46
N LYS A 68 11.84 -12.46 -2.96
CA LYS A 68 11.23 -13.53 -2.15
C LYS A 68 10.64 -13.03 -0.84
N GLU A 69 11.36 -12.17 -0.14
CA GLU A 69 10.89 -11.57 1.12
C GLU A 69 9.72 -10.60 0.85
N MET A 70 9.78 -9.86 -0.27
CA MET A 70 8.71 -8.97 -0.71
C MET A 70 7.41 -9.72 -0.99
N LEU A 71 7.48 -10.88 -1.65
CA LEU A 71 6.33 -11.77 -1.86
C LEU A 71 5.72 -12.23 -0.53
N GLN A 72 6.55 -12.69 0.41
CA GLN A 72 6.08 -13.14 1.72
C GLN A 72 5.37 -12.02 2.48
N GLN A 73 5.94 -10.81 2.49
CA GLN A 73 5.30 -9.66 3.11
C GLN A 73 3.99 -9.27 2.40
N ALA A 74 3.97 -9.31 1.08
CA ALA A 74 2.77 -9.00 0.30
C ALA A 74 1.61 -9.94 0.63
N TYR A 75 1.87 -11.24 0.71
CA TYR A 75 0.87 -12.22 1.12
C TYR A 75 0.36 -11.99 2.54
N GLU A 76 1.25 -11.63 3.46
CA GLU A 76 0.86 -11.31 4.84
C GLU A 76 0.00 -10.05 4.90
N ILE A 77 0.42 -8.97 4.25
CA ILE A 77 -0.32 -7.71 4.19
C ILE A 77 -1.71 -7.90 3.58
N ASN A 78 -1.81 -8.70 2.52
CA ASN A 78 -3.09 -8.97 1.87
C ASN A 78 -4.12 -9.62 2.80
N LYS A 79 -3.68 -10.38 3.79
CA LYS A 79 -4.56 -11.05 4.77
C LYS A 79 -5.16 -10.10 5.82
N TRP A 80 -4.62 -8.89 5.95
CA TRP A 80 -5.04 -7.98 7.02
C TRP A 80 -6.45 -7.43 6.85
N GLY A 81 -6.96 -7.35 5.63
CA GLY A 81 -8.31 -6.86 5.38
C GLY A 81 -8.75 -6.92 3.91
N LYS A 82 -10.04 -7.00 3.68
CA LYS A 82 -10.63 -7.08 2.33
C LYS A 82 -10.45 -5.80 1.51
N ASN A 83 -10.26 -4.66 2.17
CA ASN A 83 -10.06 -3.36 1.55
C ASN A 83 -8.59 -2.98 1.39
N VAL A 84 -7.67 -3.89 1.70
CA VAL A 84 -6.23 -3.68 1.59
C VAL A 84 -5.79 -3.80 0.14
N TYR A 85 -4.97 -2.85 -0.28
CA TYR A 85 -4.12 -2.91 -1.47
C TYR A 85 -2.67 -3.04 -1.03
N VAL A 86 -1.97 -4.02 -1.57
CA VAL A 86 -0.55 -4.21 -1.28
C VAL A 86 0.25 -3.24 -2.16
N LYS A 87 1.02 -2.36 -1.54
CA LYS A 87 1.82 -1.36 -2.24
C LYS A 87 3.22 -1.92 -2.50
N ILE A 88 3.59 -1.99 -3.78
CA ILE A 88 4.84 -2.59 -4.26
C ILE A 88 5.65 -1.54 -5.04
N PRO A 89 6.92 -1.30 -4.71
CA PRO A 89 7.77 -0.43 -5.50
C PRO A 89 8.09 -1.08 -6.85
N VAL A 90 8.08 -0.29 -7.92
CA VAL A 90 8.38 -0.78 -9.29
C VAL A 90 9.82 -1.30 -9.41
N VAL A 91 10.74 -0.73 -8.64
CA VAL A 91 12.13 -1.18 -8.50
C VAL A 91 12.49 -1.28 -7.02
N ASN A 92 13.43 -2.17 -6.69
CA ASN A 92 13.99 -2.25 -5.34
C ASN A 92 15.05 -1.17 -5.10
N THR A 93 15.68 -1.14 -3.92
CA THR A 93 16.71 -0.14 -3.56
C THR A 93 17.96 -0.22 -4.44
N LYS A 94 18.19 -1.35 -5.11
CA LYS A 94 19.30 -1.57 -6.06
C LYS A 94 18.93 -1.24 -7.51
N GLY A 95 17.70 -0.77 -7.76
CA GLY A 95 17.23 -0.45 -9.10
C GLY A 95 16.73 -1.64 -9.92
N PHE A 96 16.61 -2.83 -9.34
CA PHE A 96 16.08 -4.00 -10.05
C PHE A 96 14.55 -3.92 -10.17
N PHE A 97 14.05 -4.16 -11.38
CA PHE A 97 12.63 -4.17 -11.67
C PHE A 97 11.92 -5.34 -10.99
N MET A 98 10.83 -5.04 -10.27
CA MET A 98 10.05 -6.02 -9.49
C MET A 98 8.90 -6.66 -10.30
N GLY A 99 9.02 -6.74 -11.61
CA GLY A 99 7.98 -7.23 -12.50
C GLY A 99 7.50 -8.64 -12.21
N GLU A 100 8.38 -9.57 -11.86
CA GLU A 100 8.01 -10.94 -11.51
C GLU A 100 7.17 -10.99 -10.23
N VAL A 101 7.54 -10.21 -9.22
CA VAL A 101 6.77 -10.08 -7.98
C VAL A 101 5.38 -9.52 -8.25
N ILE A 102 5.31 -8.43 -9.03
CA ILE A 102 4.06 -7.78 -9.42
C ILE A 102 3.17 -8.75 -10.18
N LYS A 103 3.74 -9.45 -11.17
CA LYS A 103 3.00 -10.41 -11.97
C LYS A 103 2.45 -11.56 -11.13
N GLU A 104 3.27 -12.18 -10.29
CA GLU A 104 2.83 -13.29 -9.43
C GLU A 104 1.69 -12.87 -8.51
N LEU A 105 1.78 -11.72 -7.86
CA LEU A 105 0.73 -11.22 -6.99
C LEU A 105 -0.55 -10.89 -7.75
N SER A 106 -0.43 -10.28 -8.93
CA SER A 106 -1.56 -9.96 -9.79
C SER A 106 -2.27 -11.22 -10.30
N ASP A 107 -1.52 -12.22 -10.75
CA ASP A 107 -2.07 -13.51 -11.22
C ASP A 107 -2.85 -14.24 -10.11
N LYS A 108 -2.52 -14.00 -8.86
CA LYS A 108 -3.24 -14.52 -7.68
C LYS A 108 -4.42 -13.64 -7.23
N GLY A 109 -4.75 -12.60 -7.98
CA GLY A 109 -5.87 -11.70 -7.71
C GLY A 109 -5.66 -10.77 -6.53
N ILE A 110 -4.41 -10.56 -6.08
CA ILE A 110 -4.08 -9.60 -5.04
C ILE A 110 -4.18 -8.19 -5.59
N LYS A 111 -4.90 -7.33 -4.89
CA LYS A 111 -5.03 -5.92 -5.27
C LYS A 111 -3.73 -5.18 -4.99
N LEU A 112 -3.16 -4.58 -6.02
CA LEU A 112 -1.86 -3.92 -5.97
C LEU A 112 -1.97 -2.41 -6.17
N ASN A 113 -1.05 -1.70 -5.53
CA ASN A 113 -0.73 -0.30 -5.79
C ASN A 113 0.76 -0.22 -6.12
N ILE A 114 1.11 -0.05 -7.40
CA ILE A 114 2.51 0.03 -7.81
C ILE A 114 3.01 1.45 -7.58
N THR A 115 4.08 1.57 -6.82
CA THR A 115 4.62 2.86 -6.36
C THR A 115 6.03 3.12 -6.88
N ALA A 116 6.52 4.35 -6.65
CA ALA A 116 7.82 4.82 -7.10
C ALA A 116 8.02 4.71 -8.62
N VAL A 117 6.95 4.93 -9.38
CA VAL A 117 6.97 4.97 -10.84
C VAL A 117 7.31 6.39 -11.26
N TYR A 118 8.51 6.58 -11.82
CA TYR A 118 9.04 7.91 -12.17
C TYR A 118 9.31 8.09 -13.65
N SER A 119 9.11 7.04 -14.47
CA SER A 119 9.33 7.14 -15.91
C SER A 119 8.20 6.50 -16.72
N PHE A 120 8.08 6.94 -17.97
CA PHE A 120 7.14 6.35 -18.92
C PHE A 120 7.50 4.89 -19.26
N GLU A 121 8.78 4.58 -19.31
CA GLU A 121 9.28 3.21 -19.53
C GLU A 121 8.87 2.27 -18.39
N GLN A 122 8.95 2.73 -17.14
CA GLN A 122 8.45 1.97 -15.99
C GLN A 122 6.95 1.71 -16.11
N THR A 123 6.17 2.73 -16.48
CA THR A 123 4.71 2.61 -16.66
C THR A 123 4.33 1.58 -17.72
N LYS A 124 5.11 1.48 -18.81
CA LYS A 124 4.85 0.49 -19.87
C LYS A 124 5.13 -0.94 -19.46
N LYS A 125 5.99 -1.16 -18.45
CA LYS A 125 6.41 -2.49 -18.01
C LYS A 125 5.46 -3.12 -17.00
N ILE A 126 4.60 -2.33 -16.38
CA ILE A 126 3.65 -2.77 -15.36
C ILE A 126 2.23 -2.78 -15.90
#